data_82a84138f3acb0cb16ebfceb32a57543
#
_entry.id   82a84138f3acb0cb16ebfceb32a57543
#
_cell.length_a   1.000
_cell.length_b   1.000
_cell.length_c   1.000
_cell.angle_alpha   90.00
_cell.angle_beta   90.00
_cell.angle_gamma   90.00
#
_symmetry.space_group_name_H-M   'P 1'
#
loop_
_entity.id
_entity.type
_entity.pdbx_description
1 polymer ?
#
loop_
_entity_poly.entity_id
_entity_poly.type
_entity_poly.pdbx_seq_one_letter_code
_entity_poly.pdbx_strand_id
1 'polypeptide(L)'
;MPQIEEAQPKYLQIAHYIRDQILRGDLRPGDEVPSERQLAADWKVSRPTAARSLEALSHQGLVEKRQGSGTYVRSLEVNRRARELYGRARQTGKIYTPGEYAVITSAGWLEAPDYVAEALGLVKDRRAVHRRRVTNNQDGPINLSTSWFAADVGQRAPKLTDPERIQEGTLMYVERMTGRQGSYAEDRMCARDATDEEAADLRLEPGSAVLIVRHVVFDLQDRPLEFAEATYPPHRWAFEQGYPLT
;
A
#
# COMPACT_ATOMS: atom_id res chain seq x y z
N MET A 1 -5.63 29.47 20.79
CA MET A 1 -5.69 29.95 19.41
C MET A 1 -6.57 28.96 18.68
N PRO A 2 -7.59 29.38 17.90
CA PRO A 2 -8.40 28.47 17.14
C PRO A 2 -7.52 27.79 16.07
N GLN A 3 -7.51 26.45 16.03
CA GLN A 3 -6.90 25.69 14.96
C GLN A 3 -7.81 25.83 13.73
N ILE A 4 -7.23 26.29 12.62
CA ILE A 4 -7.89 26.25 11.32
C ILE A 4 -7.86 24.76 10.91
N GLU A 5 -9.00 24.07 10.94
CA GLU A 5 -9.18 22.85 10.18
C GLU A 5 -9.14 23.25 8.70
N GLU A 6 -8.02 23.02 8.04
CA GLU A 6 -7.93 23.20 6.59
C GLU A 6 -8.87 22.20 5.92
N ALA A 7 -9.95 22.70 5.35
CA ALA A 7 -10.82 21.91 4.51
C ALA A 7 -9.97 21.36 3.34
N GLN A 8 -10.05 20.06 3.13
CA GLN A 8 -9.29 19.36 2.09
C GLN A 8 -9.40 20.09 0.74
N PRO A 9 -8.28 20.30 0.01
CA PRO A 9 -8.29 20.98 -1.28
C PRO A 9 -9.32 20.38 -2.27
N LYS A 10 -10.06 21.22 -2.99
CA LYS A 10 -11.14 20.76 -3.89
C LYS A 10 -10.68 19.72 -4.92
N TYR A 11 -9.46 19.86 -5.47
CA TYR A 11 -8.95 18.90 -6.43
C TYR A 11 -8.73 17.49 -5.81
N LEU A 12 -8.36 17.41 -4.53
CA LEU A 12 -8.23 16.14 -3.82
C LEU A 12 -9.60 15.50 -3.55
N GLN A 13 -10.61 16.29 -3.21
CA GLN A 13 -11.99 15.79 -3.03
C GLN A 13 -12.52 15.16 -4.33
N ILE A 14 -12.28 15.77 -5.48
CA ILE A 14 -12.63 15.22 -6.79
C ILE A 14 -11.83 13.96 -7.08
N ALA A 15 -10.52 13.97 -6.85
CA ALA A 15 -9.67 12.81 -7.06
C ALA A 15 -10.11 11.63 -6.17
N HIS A 16 -10.41 11.87 -4.89
CA HIS A 16 -10.92 10.87 -3.97
C HIS A 16 -12.25 10.27 -4.43
N TYR A 17 -13.20 11.11 -4.88
CA TYR A 17 -14.48 10.65 -5.38
C TYR A 17 -14.33 9.68 -6.56
N ILE A 18 -13.53 10.05 -7.55
CA ILE A 18 -13.26 9.18 -8.72
C ILE A 18 -12.50 7.94 -8.31
N ARG A 19 -11.49 8.06 -7.45
CA ARG A 19 -10.74 6.92 -6.89
C ARG A 19 -11.67 5.92 -6.22
N ASP A 20 -12.59 6.40 -5.38
CA ASP A 20 -13.53 5.53 -4.67
C ASP A 20 -14.47 4.79 -5.63
N GLN A 21 -14.87 5.41 -6.74
CA GLN A 21 -15.63 4.75 -7.80
C GLN A 21 -14.81 3.64 -8.48
N ILE A 22 -13.53 3.90 -8.75
CA ILE A 22 -12.61 2.89 -9.32
C ILE A 22 -12.42 1.73 -8.34
N LEU A 23 -12.17 2.03 -7.06
CA LEU A 23 -11.92 1.01 -6.04
C LEU A 23 -13.16 0.15 -5.72
N ARG A 24 -14.37 0.73 -5.80
CA ARG A 24 -15.64 -0.02 -5.66
C ARG A 24 -16.03 -0.81 -6.91
N GLY A 25 -15.40 -0.53 -8.05
CA GLY A 25 -15.71 -1.14 -9.33
C GLY A 25 -16.87 -0.48 -10.08
N ASP A 26 -17.32 0.70 -9.63
CA ASP A 26 -18.31 1.53 -10.32
C ASP A 26 -17.74 2.04 -11.66
N LEU A 27 -16.42 2.36 -11.66
CA LEU A 27 -15.60 2.60 -12.85
C LEU A 27 -14.63 1.43 -13.02
N ARG A 28 -14.72 0.73 -14.13
CA ARG A 28 -13.91 -0.47 -14.43
C ARG A 28 -12.65 -0.12 -15.22
N PRO A 29 -11.63 -0.97 -15.20
CA PRO A 29 -10.48 -0.83 -16.10
C PRO A 29 -10.92 -0.65 -17.55
N GLY A 30 -10.40 0.40 -18.21
CA GLY A 30 -10.76 0.77 -19.57
C GLY A 30 -11.94 1.74 -19.70
N ASP A 31 -12.71 1.98 -18.64
CA ASP A 31 -13.76 2.98 -18.65
C ASP A 31 -13.16 4.39 -18.75
N GLU A 32 -13.83 5.29 -19.47
CA GLU A 32 -13.47 6.70 -19.55
C GLU A 32 -13.91 7.42 -18.27
N VAL A 33 -13.00 8.16 -17.63
CA VAL A 33 -13.34 9.04 -16.50
C VAL A 33 -13.86 10.37 -17.02
N PRO A 34 -14.70 11.10 -16.25
CA PRO A 34 -15.21 12.39 -16.68
C PRO A 34 -14.07 13.35 -17.06
N SER A 35 -14.22 14.03 -18.18
CA SER A 35 -13.24 15.00 -18.71
C SER A 35 -13.05 16.20 -17.78
N GLU A 36 -11.94 16.91 -17.92
CA GLU A 36 -11.66 18.16 -17.19
C GLU A 36 -12.83 19.16 -17.28
N ARG A 37 -13.50 19.23 -18.47
CA ARG A 37 -14.65 20.11 -18.69
C ARG A 37 -15.88 19.64 -17.91
N GLN A 38 -16.17 18.35 -17.91
CA GLN A 38 -17.27 17.76 -17.15
C GLN A 38 -17.06 17.94 -15.65
N LEU A 39 -15.88 17.56 -15.14
CA LEU A 39 -15.53 17.73 -13.73
C LEU A 39 -15.63 19.19 -13.28
N ALA A 40 -15.16 20.13 -14.11
CA ALA A 40 -15.26 21.56 -13.80
C ALA A 40 -16.72 22.02 -13.67
N ALA A 41 -17.61 21.52 -14.56
CA ALA A 41 -19.03 21.83 -14.53
C ALA A 41 -19.75 21.18 -13.35
N ASP A 42 -19.56 19.87 -13.12
CA ASP A 42 -20.26 19.08 -12.11
C ASP A 42 -19.90 19.53 -10.68
N TRP A 43 -18.63 19.82 -10.46
CA TRP A 43 -18.09 20.21 -9.14
C TRP A 43 -18.04 21.74 -8.94
N LYS A 44 -18.45 22.52 -9.93
CA LYS A 44 -18.40 24.00 -9.91
C LYS A 44 -17.01 24.52 -9.49
N VAL A 45 -15.98 24.00 -10.15
CA VAL A 45 -14.59 24.39 -9.97
C VAL A 45 -13.97 24.91 -11.27
N SER A 46 -12.79 25.51 -11.17
CA SER A 46 -12.04 25.92 -12.36
C SER A 46 -11.48 24.71 -13.13
N ARG A 47 -11.29 24.83 -14.46
CA ARG A 47 -10.66 23.79 -15.27
C ARG A 47 -9.27 23.37 -14.75
N PRO A 48 -8.37 24.30 -14.33
CA PRO A 48 -7.11 23.91 -13.70
C PRO A 48 -7.28 23.04 -12.46
N THR A 49 -8.31 23.29 -11.64
CA THR A 49 -8.60 22.44 -10.46
C THR A 49 -9.04 21.04 -10.87
N ALA A 50 -9.89 20.93 -11.91
CA ALA A 50 -10.30 19.64 -12.46
C ALA A 50 -9.12 18.90 -13.12
N ALA A 51 -8.28 19.60 -13.88
CA ALA A 51 -7.06 19.03 -14.47
C ALA A 51 -6.12 18.47 -13.40
N ARG A 52 -5.91 19.23 -12.31
CA ARG A 52 -5.08 18.80 -11.19
C ARG A 52 -5.63 17.55 -10.48
N SER A 53 -6.96 17.36 -10.44
CA SER A 53 -7.54 16.13 -9.89
C SER A 53 -7.25 14.90 -10.75
N LEU A 54 -7.33 15.02 -12.08
CA LEU A 54 -6.97 13.94 -13.00
C LEU A 54 -5.46 13.67 -13.01
N GLU A 55 -4.65 14.71 -12.86
CA GLU A 55 -3.20 14.57 -12.70
C GLU A 55 -2.84 13.80 -11.41
N ALA A 56 -3.49 14.13 -10.29
CA ALA A 56 -3.31 13.40 -9.04
C ALA A 56 -3.67 11.91 -9.19
N LEU A 57 -4.78 11.59 -9.86
CA LEU A 57 -5.16 10.21 -10.17
C LEU A 57 -4.17 9.51 -11.11
N SER A 58 -3.61 10.24 -12.07
CA SER A 58 -2.57 9.72 -12.97
C SER A 58 -1.27 9.44 -12.23
N HIS A 59 -0.85 10.32 -11.32
CA HIS A 59 0.30 10.08 -10.45
C HIS A 59 0.10 8.88 -9.52
N GLN A 60 -1.13 8.64 -9.07
CA GLN A 60 -1.51 7.45 -8.31
C GLN A 60 -1.62 6.18 -9.18
N GLY A 61 -1.40 6.30 -10.50
CA GLY A 61 -1.48 5.17 -11.42
C GLY A 61 -2.90 4.64 -11.66
N LEU A 62 -3.94 5.33 -11.18
CA LEU A 62 -5.33 4.91 -11.28
C LEU A 62 -5.93 5.16 -12.65
N VAL A 63 -5.44 6.18 -13.35
CA VAL A 63 -5.89 6.55 -14.68
C VAL A 63 -4.72 6.81 -15.61
N GLU A 64 -4.95 6.72 -16.92
CA GLU A 64 -4.01 7.09 -17.98
C GLU A 64 -4.64 8.06 -18.95
N LYS A 65 -3.88 9.09 -19.36
CA LYS A 65 -4.31 10.04 -20.38
C LYS A 65 -3.92 9.50 -21.76
N ARG A 66 -4.91 9.30 -22.63
CA ARG A 66 -4.70 8.91 -24.03
C ARG A 66 -4.85 10.16 -24.90
N GLN A 67 -3.79 10.51 -25.61
CA GLN A 67 -3.74 11.74 -26.42
C GLN A 67 -4.89 11.77 -27.43
N GLY A 68 -5.71 12.84 -27.37
CA GLY A 68 -6.87 13.04 -28.26
C GLY A 68 -8.09 12.19 -27.96
N SER A 69 -8.04 11.27 -27.01
CA SER A 69 -9.12 10.32 -26.71
C SER A 69 -9.76 10.50 -25.34
N GLY A 70 -9.05 11.01 -24.34
CA GLY A 70 -9.59 11.20 -23.00
C GLY A 70 -8.67 10.62 -21.90
N THR A 71 -9.25 10.46 -20.71
CA THR A 71 -8.58 9.84 -19.57
C THR A 71 -9.34 8.57 -19.19
N TYR A 72 -8.62 7.46 -19.05
CA TYR A 72 -9.21 6.13 -18.86
C TYR A 72 -8.70 5.50 -17.58
N VAL A 73 -9.55 4.71 -16.93
CA VAL A 73 -9.15 3.90 -15.76
C VAL A 73 -8.12 2.88 -16.20
N ARG A 74 -6.97 2.87 -15.51
CA ARG A 74 -5.95 1.84 -15.72
C ARG A 74 -6.41 0.51 -15.13
N SER A 75 -5.91 -0.59 -15.71
CA SER A 75 -6.03 -1.89 -15.06
C SER A 75 -5.21 -1.86 -13.78
N LEU A 76 -5.89 -1.87 -12.63
CA LEU A 76 -5.29 -1.94 -11.29
C LEU A 76 -4.88 -3.38 -10.93
N GLU A 77 -4.75 -4.27 -11.90
CA GLU A 77 -4.37 -5.67 -11.71
C GLU A 77 -2.89 -5.86 -11.32
N VAL A 78 -2.31 -4.82 -10.72
CA VAL A 78 -0.96 -4.87 -10.16
C VAL A 78 -1.08 -5.30 -8.70
N ASN A 79 -0.52 -6.46 -8.39
CA ASN A 79 -0.43 -7.07 -7.06
C ASN A 79 -1.74 -7.66 -6.46
N ARG A 80 -2.26 -8.68 -7.15
CA ARG A 80 -3.41 -9.48 -6.70
C ARG A 80 -3.23 -9.99 -5.26
N ARG A 81 -2.01 -10.35 -4.86
CA ARG A 81 -1.74 -10.97 -3.55
C ARG A 81 -1.88 -9.99 -2.37
N ALA A 82 -1.34 -8.77 -2.45
CA ALA A 82 -1.54 -7.77 -1.41
C ALA A 82 -3.01 -7.35 -1.33
N ARG A 83 -3.66 -7.08 -2.47
CA ARG A 83 -5.09 -6.77 -2.55
C ARG A 83 -5.95 -7.90 -1.99
N GLU A 84 -5.63 -9.16 -2.30
CA GLU A 84 -6.35 -10.34 -1.78
C GLU A 84 -6.14 -10.51 -0.27
N LEU A 85 -4.93 -10.26 0.25
CA LEU A 85 -4.64 -10.31 1.68
C LEU A 85 -5.45 -9.26 2.45
N TYR A 86 -5.43 -8.01 2.00
CA TYR A 86 -6.22 -6.95 2.64
C TYR A 86 -7.72 -7.13 2.45
N GLY A 87 -8.18 -7.56 1.27
CA GLY A 87 -9.56 -7.88 1.00
C GLY A 87 -10.07 -9.03 1.89
N ARG A 88 -9.28 -10.08 2.04
CA ARG A 88 -9.59 -11.21 2.93
C ARG A 88 -9.61 -10.76 4.39
N ALA A 89 -8.61 -10.00 4.84
CA ALA A 89 -8.57 -9.49 6.19
C ALA A 89 -9.83 -8.68 6.53
N ARG A 90 -10.29 -7.83 5.62
CA ARG A 90 -11.52 -7.05 5.78
C ARG A 90 -12.79 -7.91 5.79
N GLN A 91 -12.84 -8.98 4.99
CA GLN A 91 -14.02 -9.86 4.90
C GLN A 91 -14.09 -10.91 6.01
N THR A 92 -12.95 -11.45 6.41
CA THR A 92 -12.89 -12.62 7.30
C THR A 92 -12.22 -12.34 8.65
N GLY A 93 -11.60 -11.17 8.83
CA GLY A 93 -10.77 -10.84 9.99
C GLY A 93 -9.47 -11.66 10.05
N LYS A 94 -9.11 -12.37 8.97
CA LYS A 94 -7.91 -13.22 8.91
C LYS A 94 -7.08 -12.89 7.68
N ILE A 95 -5.80 -12.62 7.92
CA ILE A 95 -4.83 -12.28 6.86
C ILE A 95 -4.28 -13.52 6.15
N TYR A 96 -4.10 -14.63 6.88
CA TYR A 96 -3.45 -15.85 6.40
C TYR A 96 -4.47 -16.89 5.91
N THR A 97 -4.06 -17.68 4.91
CA THR A 97 -4.82 -18.84 4.45
C THR A 97 -4.72 -19.99 5.48
N PRO A 98 -5.62 -20.97 5.44
CA PRO A 98 -5.45 -22.19 6.22
C PRO A 98 -4.09 -22.84 5.94
N GLY A 99 -3.34 -23.16 7.00
CA GLY A 99 -1.99 -23.72 6.89
C GLY A 99 -0.87 -22.67 6.82
N GLU A 100 -1.18 -21.39 6.65
CA GLU A 100 -0.20 -20.30 6.75
C GLU A 100 -0.14 -19.72 8.17
N TYR A 101 1.06 -19.42 8.63
CA TYR A 101 1.30 -18.73 9.90
C TYR A 101 2.50 -17.80 9.79
N ALA A 102 2.52 -16.75 10.60
CA ALA A 102 3.66 -15.83 10.67
C ALA A 102 4.36 -15.95 12.03
N VAL A 103 5.68 -15.92 11.98
CA VAL A 103 6.55 -15.74 13.14
C VAL A 103 7.08 -14.31 13.10
N ILE A 104 6.84 -13.54 14.15
CA ILE A 104 7.41 -12.20 14.30
C ILE A 104 8.83 -12.38 14.82
N THR A 105 9.81 -12.01 14.00
CA THR A 105 11.24 -12.17 14.35
C THR A 105 11.79 -10.93 15.05
N SER A 106 11.21 -9.77 14.79
CA SER A 106 11.59 -8.52 15.46
C SER A 106 10.44 -7.50 15.41
N ALA A 107 10.25 -6.76 16.49
CA ALA A 107 9.32 -5.63 16.57
C ALA A 107 9.85 -4.58 17.54
N GLY A 108 9.67 -3.30 17.24
CA GLY A 108 10.12 -2.23 18.14
C GLY A 108 10.40 -0.92 17.41
N TRP A 109 10.97 0.01 18.14
CA TRP A 109 11.36 1.32 17.64
C TRP A 109 12.79 1.28 17.09
N LEU A 110 12.95 1.72 15.84
CA LEU A 110 14.24 1.89 15.17
C LEU A 110 14.27 3.20 14.40
N GLU A 111 15.48 3.61 14.02
CA GLU A 111 15.68 4.64 13.01
C GLU A 111 15.39 4.06 11.62
N ALA A 112 14.48 4.68 10.88
CA ALA A 112 14.10 4.23 9.55
C ALA A 112 15.25 4.44 8.55
N PRO A 113 15.56 3.47 7.68
CA PRO A 113 16.45 3.65 6.55
C PRO A 113 15.97 4.78 5.63
N ASP A 114 16.86 5.36 4.82
CA ASP A 114 16.55 6.51 3.96
C ASP A 114 15.32 6.28 3.08
N TYR A 115 15.24 5.15 2.40
CA TYR A 115 14.13 4.80 1.51
C TYR A 115 12.79 4.60 2.25
N VAL A 116 12.82 4.17 3.51
CA VAL A 116 11.63 4.06 4.36
C VAL A 116 11.20 5.44 4.84
N ALA A 117 12.16 6.25 5.28
CA ALA A 117 11.92 7.62 5.72
C ALA A 117 11.30 8.46 4.59
N GLU A 118 11.82 8.35 3.37
CA GLU A 118 11.26 8.99 2.17
C GLU A 118 9.82 8.52 1.91
N ALA A 119 9.57 7.22 1.90
CA ALA A 119 8.25 6.65 1.64
C ALA A 119 7.20 7.01 2.69
N LEU A 120 7.61 7.14 3.96
CA LEU A 120 6.73 7.55 5.07
C LEU A 120 6.69 9.07 5.29
N GLY A 121 7.45 9.87 4.52
CA GLY A 121 7.51 11.32 4.66
C GLY A 121 8.15 11.81 5.96
N LEU A 122 9.12 11.05 6.51
CA LEU A 122 9.79 11.36 7.78
C LEU A 122 10.90 12.40 7.55
N VAL A 123 10.60 13.68 7.74
CA VAL A 123 11.54 14.77 7.41
C VAL A 123 12.50 15.11 8.55
N LYS A 124 12.04 15.11 9.80
CA LYS A 124 12.80 15.57 10.97
C LYS A 124 13.17 14.47 11.95
N ASP A 125 12.22 13.58 12.22
CA ASP A 125 12.38 12.45 13.13
C ASP A 125 12.19 11.17 12.32
N ARG A 126 13.27 10.41 12.20
CA ARG A 126 13.29 9.14 11.46
C ARG A 126 12.93 7.96 12.35
N ARG A 127 12.59 8.20 13.60
CA ARG A 127 12.17 7.16 14.52
C ARG A 127 10.82 6.57 14.08
N ALA A 128 10.82 5.27 13.81
CA ALA A 128 9.66 4.55 13.33
C ALA A 128 9.51 3.21 14.06
N VAL A 129 8.32 2.65 14.06
CA VAL A 129 8.12 1.27 14.52
C VAL A 129 8.30 0.35 13.34
N HIS A 130 9.14 -0.68 13.52
CA HIS A 130 9.28 -1.77 12.57
C HIS A 130 8.68 -3.06 13.12
N ARG A 131 8.22 -3.92 12.21
CA ARG A 131 7.77 -5.29 12.50
C ARG A 131 8.25 -6.22 11.40
N ARG A 132 9.20 -7.09 11.74
CA ARG A 132 9.73 -8.10 10.81
C ARG A 132 9.07 -9.45 11.10
N ARG A 133 8.67 -10.14 10.04
CA ARG A 133 8.02 -11.45 10.15
C ARG A 133 8.41 -12.35 9.00
N VAL A 134 8.51 -13.64 9.29
CA VAL A 134 8.59 -14.71 8.30
C VAL A 134 7.23 -15.40 8.24
N THR A 135 6.61 -15.42 7.09
CA THR A 135 5.39 -16.17 6.82
C THR A 135 5.78 -17.57 6.35
N ASN A 136 5.19 -18.58 6.95
CA ASN A 136 5.47 -19.98 6.68
C ASN A 136 4.19 -20.73 6.32
N ASN A 137 4.36 -21.87 5.65
CA ASN A 137 3.39 -22.95 5.55
C ASN A 137 4.06 -24.28 5.91
N GLN A 138 3.39 -25.41 5.63
CA GLN A 138 3.94 -26.76 5.89
C GLN A 138 5.25 -27.06 5.11
N ASP A 139 5.47 -26.39 3.97
CA ASP A 139 6.64 -26.58 3.11
C ASP A 139 7.82 -25.68 3.48
N GLY A 140 7.61 -24.73 4.40
CA GLY A 140 8.64 -23.80 4.88
C GLY A 140 8.30 -22.33 4.66
N PRO A 141 9.33 -21.44 4.62
CA PRO A 141 9.14 -20.01 4.44
C PRO A 141 8.49 -19.66 3.11
N ILE A 142 7.46 -18.80 3.17
CA ILE A 142 6.77 -18.26 1.98
C ILE A 142 7.35 -16.92 1.60
N ASN A 143 7.54 -16.05 2.57
CA ASN A 143 8.17 -14.75 2.41
C ASN A 143 8.65 -14.21 3.76
N LEU A 144 9.61 -13.30 3.69
CA LEU A 144 10.01 -12.42 4.76
C LEU A 144 9.38 -11.06 4.50
N SER A 145 8.85 -10.38 5.51
CA SER A 145 8.38 -9.01 5.33
C SER A 145 8.64 -8.14 6.56
N THR A 146 8.95 -6.87 6.31
CA THR A 146 9.12 -5.85 7.34
C THR A 146 8.16 -4.71 7.07
N SER A 147 7.26 -4.45 8.03
CA SER A 147 6.37 -3.29 8.00
C SER A 147 6.94 -2.17 8.87
N TRP A 148 6.78 -0.92 8.42
CA TRP A 148 7.24 0.29 9.09
C TRP A 148 6.09 1.26 9.25
N PHE A 149 6.06 1.92 10.40
CA PHE A 149 5.02 2.87 10.78
C PHE A 149 5.65 4.13 11.37
N ALA A 150 5.18 5.29 10.96
CA ALA A 150 5.62 6.57 11.50
C ALA A 150 5.39 6.66 13.02
N ALA A 151 6.11 7.54 13.70
CA ALA A 151 6.08 7.63 15.16
C ALA A 151 4.67 7.93 15.71
N ASP A 152 3.89 8.78 15.04
CA ASP A 152 2.52 9.11 15.43
C ASP A 152 1.58 7.90 15.36
N VAL A 153 1.78 7.01 14.38
CA VAL A 153 1.06 5.74 14.26
C VAL A 153 1.49 4.78 15.37
N GLY A 154 2.80 4.62 15.58
CA GLY A 154 3.35 3.72 16.60
C GLY A 154 2.91 4.09 18.02
N GLN A 155 2.83 5.39 18.34
CA GLN A 155 2.35 5.86 19.63
C GLN A 155 0.87 5.53 19.90
N ARG A 156 0.04 5.55 18.86
CA ARG A 156 -1.39 5.22 18.94
C ARG A 156 -1.66 3.71 18.89
N ALA A 157 -0.76 2.94 18.31
CA ALA A 157 -0.91 1.51 18.06
C ALA A 157 0.18 0.70 18.80
N PRO A 158 0.19 0.63 20.15
CA PRO A 158 1.30 0.08 20.95
C PRO A 158 1.61 -1.39 20.68
N LYS A 159 0.63 -2.22 20.30
CA LYS A 159 0.89 -3.63 19.94
C LYS A 159 1.81 -3.80 18.71
N LEU A 160 2.10 -2.73 17.97
CA LEU A 160 3.07 -2.80 16.88
C LEU A 160 4.47 -3.12 17.37
N THR A 161 4.81 -2.78 18.61
CA THR A 161 6.11 -3.06 19.22
C THR A 161 6.19 -4.42 19.92
N ASP A 162 5.05 -5.12 20.06
CA ASP A 162 5.02 -6.45 20.67
C ASP A 162 5.39 -7.51 19.62
N PRO A 163 6.25 -8.48 19.95
CA PRO A 163 6.62 -9.56 19.03
C PRO A 163 5.52 -10.62 18.89
N GLU A 164 4.30 -10.31 19.33
CA GLU A 164 3.15 -11.20 19.25
C GLU A 164 2.33 -10.92 17.97
N ARG A 165 1.63 -11.95 17.53
CA ARG A 165 0.75 -11.85 16.35
C ARG A 165 -0.46 -10.97 16.63
N ILE A 166 -0.72 -10.01 15.76
CA ILE A 166 -1.96 -9.24 15.72
C ILE A 166 -2.97 -10.03 14.86
N GLN A 167 -3.99 -10.61 15.49
CA GLN A 167 -4.92 -11.55 14.84
C GLN A 167 -5.68 -10.95 13.66
N GLU A 168 -6.16 -9.73 13.80
CA GLU A 168 -6.87 -8.97 12.77
C GLU A 168 -5.97 -8.48 11.62
N GLY A 169 -4.66 -8.64 11.76
CA GLY A 169 -3.66 -8.10 10.85
C GLY A 169 -3.22 -6.68 11.23
N THR A 170 -2.00 -6.36 10.84
CA THR A 170 -1.31 -5.13 11.27
C THR A 170 -2.04 -3.88 10.80
N LEU A 171 -2.42 -3.84 9.50
CA LEU A 171 -3.10 -2.66 8.93
C LEU A 171 -4.46 -2.42 9.57
N MET A 172 -5.31 -3.45 9.72
CA MET A 172 -6.63 -3.29 10.36
C MET A 172 -6.52 -2.84 11.82
N TYR A 173 -5.52 -3.34 12.54
CA TYR A 173 -5.22 -2.89 13.88
C TYR A 173 -4.84 -1.40 13.90
N VAL A 174 -3.96 -0.96 12.99
CA VAL A 174 -3.56 0.44 12.84
C VAL A 174 -4.76 1.32 12.49
N GLU A 175 -5.59 0.93 11.52
CA GLU A 175 -6.80 1.64 11.13
C GLU A 175 -7.72 1.87 12.35
N ARG A 176 -7.96 0.83 13.13
CA ARG A 176 -8.79 0.89 14.33
C ARG A 176 -8.22 1.79 15.42
N MET A 177 -6.90 1.73 15.65
CA MET A 177 -6.24 2.49 16.71
C MET A 177 -6.04 3.97 16.37
N THR A 178 -5.86 4.27 15.09
CA THR A 178 -5.57 5.65 14.63
C THR A 178 -6.81 6.37 14.11
N GLY A 179 -7.87 5.65 13.75
CA GLY A 179 -9.03 6.18 13.03
C GLY A 179 -8.72 6.51 11.56
N ARG A 180 -7.52 6.20 11.07
CA ARG A 180 -7.09 6.43 9.68
C ARG A 180 -7.34 5.16 8.89
N GLN A 181 -8.19 5.23 7.87
CA GLN A 181 -8.48 4.09 6.98
C GLN A 181 -7.55 4.09 5.78
N GLY A 182 -6.95 2.93 5.47
CA GLY A 182 -6.22 2.73 4.23
C GLY A 182 -7.16 2.83 3.04
N SER A 183 -6.78 3.64 2.07
CA SER A 183 -7.58 3.99 0.90
C SER A 183 -7.05 3.35 -0.36
N TYR A 184 -5.77 3.46 -0.60
CA TYR A 184 -5.08 2.83 -1.72
C TYR A 184 -3.66 2.45 -1.32
N ALA A 185 -3.00 1.69 -2.17
CA ALA A 185 -1.62 1.34 -1.98
C ALA A 185 -0.83 1.43 -3.28
N GLU A 186 0.47 1.66 -3.17
CA GLU A 186 1.42 1.63 -4.28
C GLU A 186 2.41 0.50 -4.08
N ASP A 187 2.67 -0.25 -5.15
CA ASP A 187 3.63 -1.35 -5.15
C ASP A 187 4.75 -1.06 -6.13
N ARG A 188 5.99 -1.34 -5.69
CA ARG A 188 7.19 -1.33 -6.53
C ARG A 188 7.91 -2.66 -6.39
N MET A 189 8.39 -3.21 -7.50
CA MET A 189 9.02 -4.53 -7.52
C MET A 189 10.38 -4.46 -8.20
N CYS A 190 11.34 -5.18 -7.64
CA CYS A 190 12.63 -5.43 -8.28
C CYS A 190 13.18 -6.81 -7.87
N ALA A 191 14.11 -7.33 -8.64
CA ALA A 191 14.87 -8.52 -8.28
C ALA A 191 16.30 -8.10 -7.87
N ARG A 192 16.85 -8.77 -6.88
CA ARG A 192 18.24 -8.65 -6.43
C ARG A 192 18.68 -9.92 -5.72
N ASP A 193 19.95 -10.01 -5.42
CA ASP A 193 20.44 -11.08 -4.56
C ASP A 193 19.96 -10.88 -3.12
N ALA A 194 19.65 -11.98 -2.45
CA ALA A 194 19.31 -11.99 -1.03
C ALA A 194 20.52 -11.53 -0.20
N THR A 195 20.27 -10.77 0.86
CA THR A 195 21.28 -10.57 1.89
C THR A 195 21.48 -11.87 2.67
N ASP A 196 22.60 -12.00 3.39
CA ASP A 196 22.88 -13.20 4.21
C ASP A 196 21.77 -13.44 5.24
N GLU A 197 21.23 -12.37 5.84
CA GLU A 197 20.12 -12.45 6.80
C GLU A 197 18.82 -12.92 6.14
N GLU A 198 18.49 -12.39 4.96
CA GLU A 198 17.31 -12.84 4.20
C GLU A 198 17.43 -14.28 3.74
N ALA A 199 18.62 -14.68 3.29
CA ALA A 199 18.90 -16.06 2.90
C ALA A 199 18.71 -17.01 4.09
N ALA A 200 19.20 -16.65 5.26
CA ALA A 200 19.03 -17.43 6.48
C ALA A 200 17.55 -17.55 6.88
N ASP A 201 16.81 -16.44 6.91
CA ASP A 201 15.38 -16.41 7.28
C ASP A 201 14.50 -17.19 6.29
N LEU A 202 14.83 -17.15 5.00
CA LEU A 202 14.08 -17.80 3.93
C LEU A 202 14.61 -19.22 3.60
N ARG A 203 15.66 -19.68 4.29
CA ARG A 203 16.34 -20.96 4.07
C ARG A 203 16.83 -21.13 2.63
N LEU A 204 17.45 -20.07 2.12
CA LEU A 204 18.03 -20.01 0.78
C LEU A 204 19.55 -20.18 0.84
N GLU A 205 20.14 -20.58 -0.27
CA GLU A 205 21.59 -20.53 -0.44
C GLU A 205 22.05 -19.05 -0.53
N PRO A 206 23.24 -18.71 0.03
CA PRO A 206 23.80 -17.38 -0.10
C PRO A 206 23.86 -16.92 -1.57
N GLY A 207 23.50 -15.67 -1.85
CA GLY A 207 23.47 -15.12 -3.21
C GLY A 207 22.28 -15.56 -4.06
N SER A 208 21.30 -16.27 -3.49
CA SER A 208 20.05 -16.58 -4.21
C SER A 208 19.35 -15.31 -4.64
N ALA A 209 18.86 -15.29 -5.90
CA ALA A 209 18.01 -14.18 -6.36
C ALA A 209 16.66 -14.16 -5.61
N VAL A 210 16.18 -13.00 -5.26
CA VAL A 210 14.87 -12.80 -4.59
C VAL A 210 14.08 -11.70 -5.28
N LEU A 211 12.75 -11.80 -5.22
CA LEU A 211 11.87 -10.73 -5.62
C LEU A 211 11.56 -9.85 -4.40
N ILE A 212 11.81 -8.56 -4.52
CA ILE A 212 11.46 -7.56 -3.52
C ILE A 212 10.19 -6.85 -3.96
N VAL A 213 9.23 -6.77 -3.05
CA VAL A 213 8.01 -5.98 -3.23
C VAL A 213 7.96 -4.94 -2.13
N ARG A 214 8.03 -3.65 -2.50
CA ARG A 214 7.77 -2.52 -1.62
C ARG A 214 6.35 -2.08 -1.78
N HIS A 215 5.66 -1.92 -0.67
CA HIS A 215 4.24 -1.62 -0.59
C HIS A 215 4.03 -0.42 0.33
N VAL A 216 3.37 0.63 -0.15
CA VAL A 216 3.01 1.79 0.67
C VAL A 216 1.50 1.91 0.69
N VAL A 217 0.91 1.90 1.88
CA VAL A 217 -0.52 2.15 2.08
C VAL A 217 -0.73 3.61 2.42
N PHE A 218 -1.68 4.25 1.76
CA PHE A 218 -2.07 5.63 1.99
C PHE A 218 -3.49 5.72 2.55
N ASP A 219 -3.72 6.68 3.43
CA ASP A 219 -5.06 6.98 3.94
C ASP A 219 -5.88 7.87 2.97
N LEU A 220 -7.10 8.22 3.36
CA LEU A 220 -8.00 9.08 2.59
C LEU A 220 -7.48 10.51 2.37
N GLN A 221 -6.45 10.94 3.07
CA GLN A 221 -5.80 12.24 2.94
C GLN A 221 -4.43 12.14 2.24
N ASP A 222 -4.16 11.04 1.54
CA ASP A 222 -2.88 10.75 0.85
C ASP A 222 -1.66 10.75 1.80
N ARG A 223 -1.87 10.51 3.11
CA ARG A 223 -0.78 10.37 4.06
C ARG A 223 -0.37 8.90 4.17
N PRO A 224 0.91 8.57 4.14
CA PRO A 224 1.36 7.19 4.30
C PRO A 224 0.96 6.66 5.68
N LEU A 225 0.41 5.44 5.69
CA LEU A 225 -0.06 4.74 6.88
C LEU A 225 0.85 3.57 7.25
N GLU A 226 1.34 2.85 6.25
CA GLU A 226 2.26 1.73 6.36
C GLU A 226 3.22 1.75 5.17
N PHE A 227 4.50 1.49 5.40
CA PHE A 227 5.44 1.01 4.39
C PHE A 227 5.77 -0.44 4.72
N ALA A 228 5.72 -1.31 3.73
CA ALA A 228 6.14 -2.70 3.89
C ALA A 228 7.11 -3.10 2.76
N GLU A 229 8.16 -3.84 3.11
CA GLU A 229 9.03 -4.51 2.15
C GLU A 229 8.91 -6.02 2.37
N ALA A 230 8.61 -6.74 1.30
CA ALA A 230 8.50 -8.20 1.31
C ALA A 230 9.52 -8.82 0.36
N THR A 231 10.22 -9.83 0.86
CA THR A 231 11.21 -10.61 0.12
C THR A 231 10.65 -12.00 -0.16
N TYR A 232 10.57 -12.38 -1.44
CA TYR A 232 10.05 -13.66 -1.90
C TYR A 232 11.14 -14.54 -2.48
N PRO A 233 11.19 -15.83 -2.13
CA PRO A 233 12.15 -16.78 -2.69
C PRO A 233 11.91 -17.05 -4.18
N PRO A 234 12.95 -17.42 -4.96
CA PRO A 234 12.90 -17.47 -6.43
C PRO A 234 12.01 -18.59 -6.99
N HIS A 235 11.71 -19.61 -6.22
CA HIS A 235 10.95 -20.79 -6.65
C HIS A 235 9.44 -20.67 -6.43
N ARG A 236 8.95 -19.46 -6.10
CA ARG A 236 7.52 -19.19 -5.88
C ARG A 236 7.04 -18.06 -6.76
N TRP A 237 5.88 -18.24 -7.37
CA TRP A 237 5.18 -17.16 -8.02
C TRP A 237 4.62 -16.22 -6.94
N ALA A 238 5.28 -15.08 -6.75
CA ALA A 238 4.85 -14.05 -5.81
C ALA A 238 3.86 -13.07 -6.43
N PHE A 239 3.88 -13.00 -7.76
CA PHE A 239 3.04 -12.11 -8.56
C PHE A 239 2.48 -12.86 -9.77
N GLU A 240 1.18 -12.76 -9.98
CA GLU A 240 0.47 -13.28 -11.13
C GLU A 240 -0.58 -12.25 -11.57
N GLN A 241 -0.58 -11.91 -12.84
CA GLN A 241 -1.51 -10.93 -13.42
C GLN A 241 -2.17 -11.51 -14.67
N GLY A 242 -3.50 -11.45 -14.70
CA GLY A 242 -4.30 -11.69 -15.90
C GLY A 242 -4.75 -10.39 -16.52
N TYR A 243 -4.73 -10.27 -17.84
CA TYR A 243 -5.25 -9.12 -18.60
C TYR A 243 -5.90 -9.58 -19.90
N PRO A 244 -6.97 -8.89 -20.36
CA PRO A 244 -7.56 -9.17 -21.66
C PRO A 244 -6.60 -8.74 -22.79
N LEU A 245 -6.62 -9.48 -23.90
CA LEU A 245 -5.81 -9.16 -25.10
C LEU A 245 -6.59 -8.37 -26.17
N THR A 246 -7.80 -7.93 -25.88
CA THR A 246 -8.68 -7.12 -26.76
C THR A 246 -9.05 -5.82 -26.09
#